data_b0b140ba6950db671268476dc020ae8d
#
_entry.id   b0b140ba6950db671268476dc020ae8d
#
_cell.length_a   1.000
_cell.length_b   1.000
_cell.length_c   1.000
_cell.angle_alpha   90.00
_cell.angle_beta   90.00
_cell.angle_gamma   90.00
#
_symmetry.space_group_name_H-M   'P 1'
#
loop_
_entity.id
_entity.type
_entity.pdbx_description
1 polymer ?
#
loop_
_entity_poly.entity_id
_entity_poly.type
_entity_poly.pdbx_seq_one_letter_code
_entity_poly.pdbx_strand_id
1 'polypeptide(L)'
;VEASLGAVIVDDAQELDRLGAIARGAGVAQAVLLRVTPDVEVETHEAIATGHAASKFGVPLAAAADVARRASATAGIRLIGLHAHAGSQVLDVDAHVRVVRALLGVAADAGIRPAIIDVGGGFGVTYTDETPSDVVAVAAALRDELDANGSDAALQIEPGRAIIANPGLTLYRVLSRKQAGGRNLVAIDGGMSDNLRPALYDARHDVAAVSNGNGPTEQVTVVGRHCESGDVVVDDVSLSTGLARGDLLAVAATGAYTYPLASAYNRFGRPAVVGVRDGDATLWVRREDVDDMDRLDVILGTPWGAGALPTAEGGART
;
A
#
# COMPACT_ATOMS: atom_id res chain seq x y z
N VAL A 1 14.87 10.34 17.68
CA VAL A 1 16.12 11.12 17.71
C VAL A 1 17.33 10.22 17.93
N GLU A 2 17.17 9.02 18.50
CA GLU A 2 18.25 8.05 18.66
C GLU A 2 18.56 7.24 17.37
N ALA A 3 17.64 7.23 16.41
CA ALA A 3 17.85 6.60 15.11
C ALA A 3 18.51 7.58 14.15
N SER A 4 19.65 7.22 13.58
CA SER A 4 20.31 7.97 12.50
C SER A 4 19.46 7.86 11.23
N LEU A 5 18.55 8.83 10.98
CA LEU A 5 17.75 8.89 9.76
C LEU A 5 18.58 9.54 8.64
N GLY A 6 18.59 8.94 7.46
CA GLY A 6 19.23 9.52 6.29
C GLY A 6 18.56 10.82 5.86
N ALA A 7 17.23 10.81 5.68
CA ALA A 7 16.40 11.96 5.40
C ALA A 7 14.99 11.78 5.96
N VAL A 8 14.24 12.87 6.08
CA VAL A 8 12.81 12.89 6.42
C VAL A 8 12.06 13.51 5.25
N ILE A 9 10.98 12.89 4.81
CA ILE A 9 10.06 13.50 3.85
C ILE A 9 9.09 14.37 4.64
N VAL A 10 9.07 15.67 4.34
CA VAL A 10 8.25 16.67 5.02
C VAL A 10 7.01 16.94 4.18
N ASP A 11 5.84 16.84 4.79
CA ASP A 11 4.55 16.89 4.11
C ASP A 11 3.94 18.32 4.10
N ASP A 12 4.32 19.18 5.06
CA ASP A 12 3.81 20.55 5.14
C ASP A 12 4.81 21.55 5.76
N ALA A 13 4.48 22.85 5.64
CA ALA A 13 5.33 23.93 6.15
C ALA A 13 5.40 23.99 7.70
N GLN A 14 4.40 23.48 8.42
CA GLN A 14 4.41 23.47 9.89
C GLN A 14 5.32 22.36 10.42
N GLU A 15 5.41 21.25 9.69
CA GLU A 15 6.37 20.19 9.97
C GLU A 15 7.81 20.69 9.89
N LEU A 16 8.14 21.54 8.92
CA LEU A 16 9.47 22.14 8.81
C LEU A 16 9.85 22.89 10.08
N ASP A 17 8.94 23.69 10.65
CA ASP A 17 9.21 24.46 11.87
C ASP A 17 9.44 23.54 13.07
N ARG A 18 8.57 22.53 13.23
CA ARG A 18 8.68 21.56 14.33
C ARG A 18 9.97 20.75 14.22
N LEU A 19 10.25 20.22 13.02
CA LEU A 19 11.45 19.43 12.79
C LEU A 19 12.72 20.27 12.96
N GLY A 20 12.71 21.51 12.45
CA GLY A 20 13.82 22.45 12.63
C GLY A 20 14.10 22.77 14.10
N ALA A 21 13.05 22.94 14.92
CA ALA A 21 13.20 23.17 16.35
C ALA A 21 13.80 21.93 17.07
N ILE A 22 13.32 20.73 16.74
CA ILE A 22 13.83 19.46 17.29
C ILE A 22 15.31 19.26 16.89
N ALA A 23 15.64 19.44 15.61
CA ALA A 23 16.99 19.27 15.10
C ALA A 23 17.98 20.23 15.75
N ARG A 24 17.61 21.52 15.92
CA ARG A 24 18.42 22.49 16.66
C ARG A 24 18.62 22.08 18.12
N GLY A 25 17.54 21.64 18.80
CA GLY A 25 17.62 21.15 20.16
C GLY A 25 18.55 19.95 20.32
N ALA A 26 18.66 19.13 19.31
CA ALA A 26 19.56 17.98 19.23
C ALA A 26 20.98 18.35 18.71
N GLY A 27 21.24 19.60 18.34
CA GLY A 27 22.54 20.04 17.80
C GLY A 27 22.87 19.50 16.41
N VAL A 28 21.84 19.14 15.60
CA VAL A 28 22.02 18.56 14.26
C VAL A 28 21.30 19.38 13.18
N ALA A 29 21.69 19.17 11.92
CA ALA A 29 20.94 19.64 10.75
C ALA A 29 20.31 18.41 10.06
N GLN A 30 18.99 18.26 10.17
CA GLN A 30 18.26 17.14 9.60
C GLN A 30 18.11 17.32 8.08
N ALA A 31 18.54 16.32 7.31
CA ALA A 31 18.27 16.27 5.89
C ALA A 31 16.78 16.00 5.63
N VAL A 32 16.20 16.75 4.68
CA VAL A 32 14.80 16.60 4.30
C VAL A 32 14.60 16.60 2.80
N LEU A 33 13.55 15.87 2.36
CA LEU A 33 12.91 16.07 1.07
C LEU A 33 11.56 16.75 1.31
N LEU A 34 11.21 17.72 0.48
CA LEU A 34 9.89 18.33 0.52
C LEU A 34 8.93 17.56 -0.37
N ARG A 35 7.83 17.04 0.19
CA ARG A 35 6.79 16.39 -0.58
C ARG A 35 5.90 17.41 -1.26
N VAL A 36 5.80 17.29 -2.58
CA VAL A 36 4.97 18.11 -3.45
C VAL A 36 3.81 17.27 -3.98
N THR A 37 2.61 17.82 -3.97
CA THR A 37 1.48 17.26 -4.71
C THR A 37 1.59 17.73 -6.15
N PRO A 38 1.93 16.85 -7.11
CA PRO A 38 2.36 17.27 -8.45
C PRO A 38 1.23 17.66 -9.38
N ASP A 39 -0.05 17.48 -8.95
CA ASP A 39 -1.26 17.71 -9.74
C ASP A 39 -1.25 16.98 -11.09
N VAL A 40 -0.83 15.72 -11.06
CA VAL A 40 -0.78 14.83 -12.22
C VAL A 40 -2.01 13.95 -12.22
N GLU A 41 -2.78 14.01 -13.29
CA GLU A 41 -3.90 13.08 -13.51
C GLU A 41 -3.37 11.68 -13.83
N VAL A 42 -3.89 10.69 -13.11
CA VAL A 42 -3.64 9.27 -13.33
C VAL A 42 -4.96 8.51 -13.32
N GLU A 43 -5.12 7.58 -14.24
CA GLU A 43 -6.27 6.69 -14.28
C GLU A 43 -6.14 5.63 -13.18
N THR A 44 -6.71 5.89 -12.00
CA THR A 44 -6.71 4.97 -10.86
C THR A 44 -7.96 5.19 -10.00
N HIS A 45 -8.28 4.23 -9.12
CA HIS A 45 -9.42 4.37 -8.20
C HIS A 45 -9.26 5.59 -7.29
N GLU A 46 -10.31 6.38 -7.11
CA GLU A 46 -10.30 7.65 -6.36
C GLU A 46 -9.66 7.52 -4.97
N ALA A 47 -9.94 6.44 -4.25
CA ALA A 47 -9.41 6.19 -2.90
C ALA A 47 -7.88 6.00 -2.83
N ILE A 48 -7.20 5.74 -3.98
CA ILE A 48 -5.75 5.52 -4.07
C ILE A 48 -5.05 6.55 -4.96
N ALA A 49 -5.77 7.53 -5.49
CA ALA A 49 -5.24 8.67 -6.22
C ALA A 49 -4.67 9.71 -5.24
N THR A 50 -3.37 9.91 -5.22
CA THR A 50 -2.67 10.80 -4.25
C THR A 50 -1.99 12.00 -4.89
N GLY A 51 -1.93 12.04 -6.22
CA GLY A 51 -1.21 13.07 -6.99
C GLY A 51 -2.04 14.27 -7.42
N HIS A 52 -3.35 14.31 -7.13
CA HIS A 52 -4.24 15.39 -7.57
C HIS A 52 -4.33 16.54 -6.53
N ALA A 53 -4.69 17.74 -6.97
CA ALA A 53 -4.68 18.96 -6.16
C ALA A 53 -5.50 18.91 -4.86
N ALA A 54 -6.55 18.06 -4.76
CA ALA A 54 -7.35 17.85 -3.56
C ALA A 54 -6.79 16.76 -2.63
N SER A 55 -5.60 16.23 -2.90
CA SER A 55 -4.94 15.24 -2.04
C SER A 55 -4.64 15.82 -0.66
N LYS A 56 -4.78 14.98 0.38
CA LYS A 56 -4.39 15.34 1.75
C LYS A 56 -2.88 15.34 1.98
N PHE A 57 -2.08 14.93 0.99
CA PHE A 57 -0.65 14.73 1.10
C PHE A 57 0.11 15.84 0.38
N GLY A 58 1.22 16.27 0.99
CA GLY A 58 2.19 17.15 0.38
C GLY A 58 1.76 18.60 0.25
N VAL A 59 2.72 19.43 -0.12
CA VAL A 59 2.50 20.84 -0.43
C VAL A 59 1.92 20.96 -1.85
N PRO A 60 0.81 21.68 -2.05
CA PRO A 60 0.28 21.92 -3.39
C PRO A 60 1.33 22.54 -4.32
N LEU A 61 1.34 22.13 -5.59
CA LEU A 61 2.32 22.56 -6.59
C LEU A 61 2.49 24.09 -6.62
N ALA A 62 1.38 24.85 -6.56
CA ALA A 62 1.39 26.31 -6.59
C ALA A 62 2.13 26.97 -5.41
N ALA A 63 2.23 26.30 -4.26
CA ALA A 63 2.92 26.80 -3.06
C ALA A 63 4.31 26.17 -2.88
N ALA A 64 4.65 25.16 -3.67
CA ALA A 64 5.82 24.33 -3.41
C ALA A 64 7.15 25.08 -3.50
N ALA A 65 7.29 26.02 -4.43
CA ALA A 65 8.50 26.82 -4.56
C ALA A 65 8.75 27.74 -3.34
N ASP A 66 7.70 28.35 -2.79
CA ASP A 66 7.80 29.20 -1.59
C ASP A 66 8.19 28.36 -0.36
N VAL A 67 7.57 27.19 -0.21
CA VAL A 67 7.89 26.27 0.89
C VAL A 67 9.30 25.71 0.76
N ALA A 68 9.77 25.42 -0.45
CA ALA A 68 11.14 24.97 -0.71
C ALA A 68 12.17 26.05 -0.34
N ARG A 69 11.91 27.33 -0.70
CA ARG A 69 12.73 28.45 -0.25
C ARG A 69 12.77 28.57 1.27
N ARG A 70 11.60 28.45 1.91
CA ARG A 70 11.50 28.46 3.38
C ARG A 70 12.28 27.31 4.01
N ALA A 71 12.16 26.10 3.47
CA ALA A 71 12.91 24.93 3.95
C ALA A 71 14.42 25.16 3.90
N SER A 72 14.91 25.75 2.80
CA SER A 72 16.33 26.07 2.62
C SER A 72 16.83 27.14 3.64
N ALA A 73 15.93 28.01 4.13
CA ALA A 73 16.26 29.05 5.11
C ALA A 73 16.01 28.62 6.56
N THR A 74 15.36 27.47 6.81
CA THR A 74 14.98 27.02 8.14
C THR A 74 16.20 26.46 8.89
N ALA A 75 16.57 27.08 9.99
CA ALA A 75 17.68 26.63 10.83
C ALA A 75 17.41 25.21 11.37
N GLY A 76 18.42 24.33 11.35
CA GLY A 76 18.31 22.93 11.72
C GLY A 76 17.78 22.01 10.61
N ILE A 77 17.42 22.56 9.45
CA ILE A 77 16.98 21.81 8.27
C ILE A 77 18.03 21.94 7.16
N ARG A 78 18.23 20.86 6.44
CA ARG A 78 19.02 20.81 5.21
C ARG A 78 18.15 20.21 4.10
N LEU A 79 17.53 21.05 3.28
CA LEU A 79 16.76 20.59 2.13
C LEU A 79 17.72 19.96 1.11
N ILE A 80 17.58 18.65 0.87
CA ILE A 80 18.44 17.89 -0.04
C ILE A 80 17.72 17.45 -1.30
N GLY A 81 16.39 17.51 -1.34
CA GLY A 81 15.64 17.06 -2.49
C GLY A 81 14.16 17.38 -2.43
N LEU A 82 13.49 17.02 -3.50
CA LEU A 82 12.06 17.10 -3.66
C LEU A 82 11.51 15.69 -3.84
N HIS A 83 10.32 15.45 -3.31
CA HIS A 83 9.60 14.19 -3.38
C HIS A 83 8.19 14.44 -3.93
N ALA A 84 7.68 13.50 -4.71
CA ALA A 84 6.27 13.41 -5.05
C ALA A 84 5.83 11.96 -5.20
N HIS A 85 4.52 11.74 -5.19
CA HIS A 85 3.94 10.43 -5.41
C HIS A 85 2.70 10.59 -6.28
N ALA A 86 2.75 10.09 -7.52
CA ALA A 86 1.70 10.30 -8.52
C ALA A 86 0.36 9.64 -8.13
N GLY A 87 0.42 8.51 -7.45
CA GLY A 87 -0.73 7.69 -7.11
C GLY A 87 -0.34 6.22 -6.98
N SER A 88 -1.32 5.35 -6.91
CA SER A 88 -1.10 3.91 -6.79
C SER A 88 -1.63 3.19 -8.02
N GLN A 89 -0.99 2.09 -8.41
CA GLN A 89 -1.34 1.29 -9.59
C GLN A 89 -1.24 2.11 -10.89
N VAL A 90 -0.18 2.91 -11.03
CA VAL A 90 0.10 3.71 -12.22
C VAL A 90 0.76 2.82 -13.27
N LEU A 91 0.09 2.64 -14.38
CA LEU A 91 0.56 1.80 -15.51
C LEU A 91 1.29 2.63 -16.58
N ASP A 92 1.03 3.94 -16.61
CA ASP A 92 1.58 4.89 -17.59
C ASP A 92 2.94 5.44 -17.14
N VAL A 93 3.97 5.21 -17.95
CA VAL A 93 5.33 5.76 -17.74
C VAL A 93 5.31 7.29 -17.76
N ASP A 94 4.52 7.88 -18.66
CA ASP A 94 4.47 9.34 -18.84
C ASP A 94 3.94 10.06 -17.58
N ALA A 95 3.13 9.40 -16.77
CA ALA A 95 2.67 9.97 -15.49
C ALA A 95 3.86 10.23 -14.55
N HIS A 96 4.80 9.28 -14.44
CA HIS A 96 6.02 9.46 -13.64
C HIS A 96 6.96 10.50 -14.24
N VAL A 97 7.07 10.59 -15.57
CA VAL A 97 7.85 11.63 -16.26
C VAL A 97 7.27 13.02 -15.97
N ARG A 98 5.93 13.17 -15.99
CA ARG A 98 5.27 14.44 -15.61
C ARG A 98 5.58 14.83 -14.15
N VAL A 99 5.70 13.87 -13.24
CA VAL A 99 6.14 14.14 -11.86
C VAL A 99 7.54 14.72 -11.82
N VAL A 100 8.51 14.14 -12.55
CA VAL A 100 9.88 14.70 -12.64
C VAL A 100 9.86 16.14 -13.14
N ARG A 101 9.10 16.42 -14.21
CA ARG A 101 8.98 17.78 -14.77
C ARG A 101 8.40 18.76 -13.75
N ALA A 102 7.35 18.36 -13.02
CA ALA A 102 6.75 19.20 -11.98
C ALA A 102 7.76 19.52 -10.87
N LEU A 103 8.52 18.53 -10.39
CA LEU A 103 9.55 18.74 -9.36
C LEU A 103 10.71 19.61 -9.86
N LEU A 104 11.15 19.43 -11.09
CA LEU A 104 12.18 20.29 -11.70
C LEU A 104 11.70 21.74 -11.88
N GLY A 105 10.42 21.93 -12.24
CA GLY A 105 9.78 23.25 -12.27
C GLY A 105 9.80 23.93 -10.90
N VAL A 106 9.42 23.21 -9.84
CA VAL A 106 9.49 23.72 -8.45
C VAL A 106 10.93 24.08 -8.07
N ALA A 107 11.91 23.27 -8.44
CA ALA A 107 13.32 23.54 -8.16
C ALA A 107 13.80 24.82 -8.84
N ALA A 108 13.45 25.00 -10.12
CA ALA A 108 13.77 26.19 -10.89
C ALA A 108 13.14 27.46 -10.29
N ASP A 109 11.84 27.42 -9.99
CA ASP A 109 11.08 28.53 -9.39
C ASP A 109 11.59 28.89 -7.98
N ALA A 110 12.03 27.90 -7.23
CA ALA A 110 12.62 28.08 -5.91
C ALA A 110 14.08 28.55 -5.95
N GLY A 111 14.76 28.44 -7.08
CA GLY A 111 16.18 28.73 -7.23
C GLY A 111 17.08 27.73 -6.49
N ILE A 112 16.65 26.47 -6.35
CA ILE A 112 17.39 25.42 -5.66
C ILE A 112 17.93 24.39 -6.66
N ARG A 113 18.98 23.67 -6.25
CA ARG A 113 19.51 22.49 -6.97
C ARG A 113 19.37 21.27 -6.05
N PRO A 114 18.29 20.48 -6.19
CA PRO A 114 18.09 19.30 -5.38
C PRO A 114 19.18 18.24 -5.70
N ALA A 115 19.74 17.64 -4.65
CA ALA A 115 20.63 16.50 -4.82
C ALA A 115 19.86 15.19 -5.10
N ILE A 116 18.56 15.15 -4.74
CA ILE A 116 17.67 14.01 -4.92
C ILE A 116 16.34 14.49 -5.53
N ILE A 117 15.88 13.79 -6.55
CA ILE A 117 14.51 13.81 -7.04
C ILE A 117 13.91 12.43 -6.77
N ASP A 118 12.92 12.39 -5.87
CA ASP A 118 12.22 11.18 -5.49
C ASP A 118 10.79 11.22 -6.06
N VAL A 119 10.49 10.27 -6.93
CA VAL A 119 9.16 10.19 -7.58
C VAL A 119 8.19 9.26 -6.82
N GLY A 120 8.61 8.78 -5.66
CA GLY A 120 7.80 7.88 -4.84
C GLY A 120 7.63 6.50 -5.46
N GLY A 121 6.53 5.88 -5.11
CA GLY A 121 6.14 4.57 -5.62
C GLY A 121 5.01 4.66 -6.66
N GLY A 122 4.05 3.76 -6.49
CA GLY A 122 2.85 3.74 -7.33
C GLY A 122 2.95 2.87 -8.56
N PHE A 123 4.10 2.25 -8.82
CA PHE A 123 4.30 1.36 -9.97
C PHE A 123 3.25 0.26 -9.98
N GLY A 124 2.52 0.17 -11.10
CA GLY A 124 1.45 -0.79 -11.31
C GLY A 124 1.96 -2.22 -11.47
N VAL A 125 1.05 -3.17 -11.22
CA VAL A 125 1.27 -4.61 -11.41
C VAL A 125 0.05 -5.22 -12.08
N THR A 126 0.19 -6.40 -12.63
CA THR A 126 -0.93 -7.20 -13.16
C THR A 126 -1.71 -7.81 -12.00
N TYR A 127 -3.00 -7.55 -11.95
CA TYR A 127 -3.97 -8.25 -11.09
C TYR A 127 -4.84 -9.21 -11.89
N THR A 128 -5.19 -8.83 -13.11
CA THR A 128 -5.99 -9.61 -14.07
C THR A 128 -5.37 -9.55 -15.47
N ASP A 129 -5.59 -8.47 -16.20
CA ASP A 129 -5.21 -8.28 -17.60
C ASP A 129 -4.38 -7.00 -17.85
N GLU A 130 -4.02 -6.29 -16.78
CA GLU A 130 -3.21 -5.10 -16.89
C GLU A 130 -1.79 -5.42 -17.38
N THR A 131 -1.25 -4.56 -18.21
CA THR A 131 0.16 -4.63 -18.64
C THR A 131 0.97 -3.61 -17.83
N PRO A 132 1.71 -4.04 -16.81
CA PRO A 132 2.52 -3.14 -16.01
C PRO A 132 3.70 -2.62 -16.83
N SER A 133 4.08 -1.38 -16.55
CA SER A 133 5.33 -0.84 -17.05
C SER A 133 6.52 -1.58 -16.45
N ASP A 134 7.52 -1.88 -17.26
CA ASP A 134 8.81 -2.37 -16.76
C ASP A 134 9.47 -1.27 -15.91
N VAL A 135 9.70 -1.55 -14.64
CA VAL A 135 10.32 -0.59 -13.70
C VAL A 135 11.68 -0.12 -14.16
N VAL A 136 12.44 -0.97 -14.86
CA VAL A 136 13.76 -0.60 -15.42
C VAL A 136 13.57 0.40 -16.56
N ALA A 137 12.61 0.17 -17.45
CA ALA A 137 12.29 1.11 -18.52
C ALA A 137 11.76 2.45 -17.98
N VAL A 138 10.92 2.42 -16.95
CA VAL A 138 10.48 3.63 -16.25
C VAL A 138 11.66 4.39 -15.67
N ALA A 139 12.56 3.73 -14.93
CA ALA A 139 13.73 4.37 -14.35
C ALA A 139 14.65 5.00 -15.41
N ALA A 140 14.80 4.35 -16.57
CA ALA A 140 15.55 4.90 -17.70
C ALA A 140 14.89 6.17 -18.24
N ALA A 141 13.58 6.16 -18.50
CA ALA A 141 12.85 7.33 -18.98
C ALA A 141 12.92 8.52 -18.01
N LEU A 142 12.84 8.25 -16.69
CA LEU A 142 13.00 9.29 -15.66
C LEU A 142 14.42 9.84 -15.62
N ARG A 143 15.43 9.00 -15.82
CA ARG A 143 16.83 9.45 -15.90
C ARG A 143 17.05 10.32 -17.13
N ASP A 144 16.55 9.89 -18.30
CA ASP A 144 16.62 10.66 -19.54
C ASP A 144 15.95 12.04 -19.39
N GLU A 145 14.83 12.13 -18.68
CA GLU A 145 14.15 13.41 -18.40
C GLU A 145 15.00 14.33 -17.51
N LEU A 146 15.64 13.78 -16.47
CA LEU A 146 16.56 14.55 -15.62
C LEU A 146 17.75 15.08 -16.43
N ASP A 147 18.36 14.23 -17.26
CA ASP A 147 19.51 14.57 -18.09
C ASP A 147 19.17 15.64 -19.16
N ALA A 148 17.99 15.51 -19.79
CA ALA A 148 17.49 16.48 -20.77
C ALA A 148 17.27 17.88 -20.16
N ASN A 149 17.00 17.94 -18.85
CA ASN A 149 16.89 19.20 -18.11
C ASN A 149 18.19 19.64 -17.42
N GLY A 150 19.31 18.97 -17.68
CA GLY A 150 20.62 19.31 -17.10
C GLY A 150 20.69 19.12 -15.59
N SER A 151 19.93 18.17 -15.03
CA SER A 151 19.88 17.89 -13.60
C SER A 151 20.83 16.76 -13.22
N ASP A 152 21.76 17.04 -12.32
CA ASP A 152 22.67 16.05 -11.72
C ASP A 152 22.04 15.31 -10.51
N ALA A 153 20.76 15.53 -10.22
CA ALA A 153 20.09 14.93 -9.10
C ALA A 153 20.08 13.39 -9.19
N ALA A 154 20.32 12.73 -8.07
CA ALA A 154 20.07 11.29 -7.96
C ALA A 154 18.57 11.02 -8.06
N LEU A 155 18.20 10.07 -8.91
CA LEU A 155 16.83 9.56 -8.99
C LEU A 155 16.59 8.58 -7.83
N GLN A 156 15.52 8.78 -7.10
CA GLN A 156 15.03 7.85 -6.07
C GLN A 156 13.62 7.39 -6.43
N ILE A 157 13.32 6.11 -6.17
CA ILE A 157 12.01 5.50 -6.35
C ILE A 157 11.66 4.65 -5.12
N GLU A 158 10.36 4.49 -4.85
CA GLU A 158 9.83 3.76 -3.68
C GLU A 158 8.89 2.60 -4.10
N PRO A 159 9.36 1.60 -4.86
CA PRO A 159 8.52 0.54 -5.39
C PRO A 159 8.15 -0.45 -4.28
N GLY A 160 6.93 -0.35 -3.73
CA GLY A 160 6.39 -1.31 -2.76
C GLY A 160 5.63 -2.45 -3.45
N ARG A 161 4.48 -2.10 -4.05
CA ARG A 161 3.61 -3.05 -4.75
C ARG A 161 4.33 -3.85 -5.82
N ALA A 162 5.12 -3.18 -6.67
CA ALA A 162 5.83 -3.81 -7.78
C ALA A 162 6.81 -4.90 -7.34
N ILE A 163 7.31 -4.85 -6.10
CA ILE A 163 8.25 -5.86 -5.59
C ILE A 163 7.52 -7.12 -5.13
N ILE A 164 6.39 -6.99 -4.42
CA ILE A 164 5.86 -8.10 -3.63
C ILE A 164 4.43 -8.54 -4.01
N ALA A 165 3.66 -7.75 -4.80
CA ALA A 165 2.27 -8.11 -5.09
C ALA A 165 2.15 -9.45 -5.82
N ASN A 166 2.79 -9.57 -6.98
CA ASN A 166 2.66 -10.75 -7.85
C ASN A 166 3.32 -12.02 -7.29
N PRO A 167 4.44 -11.96 -6.54
CA PRO A 167 4.96 -13.16 -5.86
C PRO A 167 4.02 -13.73 -4.80
N GLY A 168 3.07 -12.96 -4.30
CA GLY A 168 2.13 -13.40 -3.27
C GLY A 168 0.83 -13.94 -3.85
N LEU A 169 0.36 -15.05 -3.30
CA LEU A 169 -0.97 -15.59 -3.54
C LEU A 169 -1.62 -16.01 -2.21
N THR A 170 -2.95 -16.03 -2.19
CA THR A 170 -3.72 -16.53 -1.03
C THR A 170 -4.45 -17.80 -1.42
N LEU A 171 -4.27 -18.85 -0.62
CA LEU A 171 -4.97 -20.11 -0.79
C LEU A 171 -6.23 -20.15 0.06
N TYR A 172 -7.35 -20.47 -0.55
CA TYR A 172 -8.63 -20.68 0.10
C TYR A 172 -9.18 -22.05 -0.19
N ARG A 173 -9.87 -22.63 0.79
CA ARG A 173 -10.58 -23.90 0.65
C ARG A 173 -12.04 -23.67 0.31
N VAL A 174 -12.55 -24.35 -0.68
CA VAL A 174 -13.97 -24.36 -1.02
C VAL A 174 -14.76 -25.03 0.11
N LEU A 175 -15.75 -24.34 0.62
CA LEU A 175 -16.68 -24.83 1.66
C LEU A 175 -17.95 -25.38 1.05
N SER A 176 -18.50 -24.69 0.05
CA SER A 176 -19.75 -25.10 -0.60
C SER A 176 -19.92 -24.41 -1.97
N ARG A 177 -20.81 -24.96 -2.77
CA ARG A 177 -21.32 -24.33 -3.99
C ARG A 177 -22.83 -24.26 -3.92
N LYS A 178 -23.40 -23.18 -4.44
CA LYS A 178 -24.85 -23.01 -4.54
C LYS A 178 -25.23 -22.06 -5.64
N GLN A 179 -26.46 -22.16 -6.09
CA GLN A 179 -27.09 -21.15 -6.95
C GLN A 179 -28.00 -20.25 -6.13
N ALA A 180 -27.88 -18.94 -6.32
CA ALA A 180 -28.75 -17.97 -5.71
C ALA A 180 -28.89 -16.74 -6.61
N GLY A 181 -30.11 -16.28 -6.83
CA GLY A 181 -30.39 -15.09 -7.67
C GLY A 181 -29.85 -15.18 -9.09
N GLY A 182 -29.81 -16.38 -9.67
CA GLY A 182 -29.27 -16.62 -11.03
C GLY A 182 -27.74 -16.65 -11.12
N ARG A 183 -27.03 -16.56 -9.99
CA ARG A 183 -25.56 -16.61 -9.90
C ARG A 183 -25.10 -17.96 -9.34
N ASN A 184 -23.98 -18.47 -9.84
CA ASN A 184 -23.29 -19.60 -9.25
C ASN A 184 -22.30 -19.05 -8.20
N LEU A 185 -22.49 -19.44 -6.95
CA LEU A 185 -21.68 -18.97 -5.82
C LEU A 185 -20.75 -20.09 -5.35
N VAL A 186 -19.49 -19.77 -5.13
CA VAL A 186 -18.47 -20.62 -4.50
C VAL A 186 -18.06 -19.98 -3.17
N ALA A 187 -18.47 -20.58 -2.05
CA ALA A 187 -18.11 -20.11 -0.73
C ALA A 187 -16.77 -20.70 -0.29
N ILE A 188 -15.93 -19.87 0.33
CA ILE A 188 -14.57 -20.23 0.76
C ILE A 188 -14.37 -20.04 2.27
N ASP A 189 -13.27 -20.59 2.82
CA ASP A 189 -12.91 -20.52 4.23
C ASP A 189 -12.21 -19.21 4.65
N GLY A 190 -12.19 -18.20 3.78
CA GLY A 190 -11.71 -16.85 4.01
C GLY A 190 -12.75 -15.81 3.62
N GLY A 191 -12.29 -14.58 3.34
CA GLY A 191 -13.17 -13.51 2.92
C GLY A 191 -12.55 -12.12 3.07
N MET A 192 -13.40 -11.10 3.23
CA MET A 192 -12.98 -9.71 3.32
C MET A 192 -12.07 -9.42 4.54
N SER A 193 -12.08 -10.26 5.57
CA SER A 193 -11.13 -10.12 6.68
C SER A 193 -9.70 -10.50 6.32
N ASP A 194 -9.50 -11.30 5.27
CA ASP A 194 -8.18 -11.71 4.79
C ASP A 194 -7.72 -10.83 3.63
N ASN A 195 -8.62 -10.52 2.69
CA ASN A 195 -8.40 -9.63 1.56
C ASN A 195 -9.53 -8.59 1.45
N LEU A 196 -9.30 -7.44 2.07
CA LEU A 196 -10.28 -6.35 2.10
C LEU A 196 -10.38 -5.58 0.77
N ARG A 197 -9.41 -5.74 -0.12
CA ARG A 197 -9.26 -4.91 -1.32
C ARG A 197 -10.45 -4.95 -2.29
N PRO A 198 -11.09 -6.10 -2.56
CA PRO A 198 -12.31 -6.11 -3.39
C PRO A 198 -13.43 -5.26 -2.78
N ALA A 199 -13.69 -5.37 -1.48
CA ALA A 199 -14.75 -4.63 -0.81
C ALA A 199 -14.43 -3.14 -0.61
N LEU A 200 -13.15 -2.75 -0.51
CA LEU A 200 -12.74 -1.38 -0.22
C LEU A 200 -12.43 -0.57 -1.48
N TYR A 201 -11.92 -1.21 -2.52
CA TYR A 201 -11.38 -0.55 -3.72
C TYR A 201 -11.95 -1.12 -5.02
N ASP A 202 -12.96 -1.99 -4.98
CA ASP A 202 -13.44 -2.74 -6.14
C ASP A 202 -12.30 -3.48 -6.88
N ALA A 203 -11.25 -3.86 -6.11
CA ALA A 203 -10.06 -4.47 -6.68
C ALA A 203 -10.38 -5.86 -7.23
N ARG A 204 -10.00 -6.08 -8.47
CA ARG A 204 -10.12 -7.39 -9.12
C ARG A 204 -8.87 -8.22 -8.87
N HIS A 205 -9.05 -9.53 -8.79
CA HIS A 205 -7.97 -10.50 -8.67
C HIS A 205 -8.28 -11.68 -9.57
N ASP A 206 -7.25 -12.24 -10.20
CA ASP A 206 -7.36 -13.55 -10.82
C ASP A 206 -7.45 -14.65 -9.77
N VAL A 207 -8.20 -15.69 -10.09
CA VAL A 207 -8.30 -16.90 -9.27
C VAL A 207 -8.21 -18.13 -10.13
N ALA A 208 -7.50 -19.13 -9.62
CA ALA A 208 -7.37 -20.44 -10.27
C ALA A 208 -7.67 -21.57 -9.27
N ALA A 209 -8.28 -22.65 -9.77
CA ALA A 209 -8.36 -23.87 -9.01
C ALA A 209 -6.98 -24.56 -9.00
N VAL A 210 -6.48 -24.89 -7.80
CA VAL A 210 -5.20 -25.60 -7.61
C VAL A 210 -5.36 -27.09 -7.95
N SER A 211 -6.55 -27.63 -7.70
CA SER A 211 -6.94 -29.01 -8.03
C SER A 211 -8.28 -29.00 -8.75
N ASN A 212 -8.54 -30.04 -9.54
CA ASN A 212 -9.78 -30.21 -10.30
C ASN A 212 -10.12 -29.04 -11.27
N GLY A 213 -9.10 -28.31 -11.71
CA GLY A 213 -9.25 -27.16 -12.62
C GLY A 213 -9.52 -27.54 -14.09
N ASN A 214 -9.37 -28.82 -14.45
CA ASN A 214 -9.55 -29.30 -15.81
C ASN A 214 -11.02 -29.69 -16.07
N GLY A 215 -11.55 -29.32 -17.24
CA GLY A 215 -12.91 -29.66 -17.64
C GLY A 215 -13.73 -28.46 -18.07
N PRO A 216 -15.05 -28.62 -18.26
CA PRO A 216 -15.94 -27.50 -18.55
C PRO A 216 -15.91 -26.45 -17.46
N THR A 217 -16.01 -25.18 -17.84
CA THR A 217 -16.03 -24.05 -16.93
C THR A 217 -17.41 -23.36 -16.91
N GLU A 218 -17.68 -22.64 -15.85
CA GLU A 218 -18.85 -21.78 -15.69
C GLU A 218 -18.47 -20.49 -14.98
N GLN A 219 -19.26 -19.44 -15.18
CA GLN A 219 -19.08 -18.18 -14.46
C GLN A 219 -19.57 -18.34 -13.03
N VAL A 220 -18.71 -17.96 -12.09
CA VAL A 220 -18.99 -18.03 -10.65
C VAL A 220 -18.59 -16.74 -9.95
N THR A 221 -19.18 -16.50 -8.80
CA THR A 221 -18.74 -15.51 -7.82
C THR A 221 -18.14 -16.23 -6.61
N VAL A 222 -16.91 -15.92 -6.28
CA VAL A 222 -16.24 -16.44 -5.07
C VAL A 222 -16.58 -15.53 -3.89
N VAL A 223 -17.30 -16.07 -2.92
CA VAL A 223 -17.81 -15.36 -1.75
C VAL A 223 -17.15 -15.87 -0.47
N GLY A 224 -16.92 -14.96 0.47
CA GLY A 224 -16.35 -15.28 1.76
C GLY A 224 -17.37 -15.86 2.74
N ARG A 225 -16.91 -15.97 3.99
CA ARG A 225 -17.64 -16.61 5.11
C ARG A 225 -18.31 -15.63 6.07
N HIS A 226 -18.18 -14.32 5.83
CA HIS A 226 -18.75 -13.30 6.70
C HIS A 226 -20.24 -13.09 6.44
N CYS A 227 -20.98 -12.63 7.48
CA CYS A 227 -22.39 -12.27 7.39
C CYS A 227 -22.59 -10.91 6.70
N GLU A 228 -21.91 -10.70 5.58
CA GLU A 228 -21.89 -9.45 4.81
C GLU A 228 -22.17 -9.72 3.33
N SER A 229 -23.12 -9.01 2.74
CA SER A 229 -23.42 -9.14 1.30
C SER A 229 -22.26 -8.71 0.42
N GLY A 230 -21.39 -7.81 0.92
CA GLY A 230 -20.19 -7.34 0.24
C GLY A 230 -18.97 -8.24 0.43
N ASP A 231 -19.11 -9.40 1.12
CA ASP A 231 -17.99 -10.35 1.26
C ASP A 231 -17.80 -11.18 -0.02
N VAL A 232 -17.42 -10.46 -1.08
CA VAL A 232 -17.09 -10.99 -2.40
C VAL A 232 -15.59 -10.87 -2.60
N VAL A 233 -14.92 -11.99 -2.83
CA VAL A 233 -13.46 -12.03 -3.03
C VAL A 233 -13.10 -11.91 -4.50
N VAL A 234 -13.84 -12.60 -5.38
CA VAL A 234 -13.71 -12.48 -6.83
C VAL A 234 -15.10 -12.59 -7.44
N ASP A 235 -15.48 -11.63 -8.27
CA ASP A 235 -16.75 -11.66 -8.99
C ASP A 235 -16.54 -12.02 -10.46
N ASP A 236 -17.53 -12.73 -11.03
CA ASP A 236 -17.63 -13.05 -12.45
C ASP A 236 -16.35 -13.70 -13.03
N VAL A 237 -15.91 -14.81 -12.43
CA VAL A 237 -14.74 -15.55 -12.87
C VAL A 237 -15.11 -16.93 -13.40
N SER A 238 -14.37 -17.41 -14.41
CA SER A 238 -14.58 -18.73 -15.02
C SER A 238 -13.83 -19.81 -14.25
N LEU A 239 -14.55 -20.67 -13.52
CA LEU A 239 -13.96 -21.82 -12.80
C LEU A 239 -14.59 -23.14 -13.25
N SER A 240 -13.88 -24.25 -13.00
CA SER A 240 -14.31 -25.60 -13.35
C SER A 240 -15.66 -25.96 -12.70
N THR A 241 -16.56 -26.56 -13.48
CA THR A 241 -17.81 -27.14 -12.98
C THR A 241 -17.57 -28.32 -12.04
N GLY A 242 -16.40 -28.96 -12.12
CA GLY A 242 -15.98 -30.07 -11.25
C GLY A 242 -15.47 -29.64 -9.88
N LEU A 243 -15.38 -28.32 -9.60
CA LEU A 243 -14.91 -27.80 -8.33
C LEU A 243 -15.84 -28.25 -7.19
N ALA A 244 -15.28 -28.84 -6.14
CA ALA A 244 -16.02 -29.44 -5.03
C ALA A 244 -15.55 -28.92 -3.66
N ARG A 245 -16.33 -29.24 -2.62
CA ARG A 245 -15.93 -28.95 -1.22
C ARG A 245 -14.59 -29.60 -0.91
N GLY A 246 -13.68 -28.82 -0.34
CA GLY A 246 -12.34 -29.25 0.04
C GLY A 246 -11.26 -28.90 -1.00
N ASP A 247 -11.65 -28.59 -2.25
CA ASP A 247 -10.71 -28.12 -3.26
C ASP A 247 -10.10 -26.77 -2.86
N LEU A 248 -8.93 -26.46 -3.43
CA LEU A 248 -8.22 -25.23 -3.17
C LEU A 248 -8.33 -24.28 -4.36
N LEU A 249 -8.57 -23.01 -4.03
CA LEU A 249 -8.46 -21.87 -4.93
C LEU A 249 -7.24 -21.04 -4.57
N ALA A 250 -6.49 -20.59 -5.56
CA ALA A 250 -5.40 -19.63 -5.41
C ALA A 250 -5.84 -18.27 -5.97
N VAL A 251 -5.92 -17.26 -5.11
CA VAL A 251 -6.16 -15.86 -5.51
C VAL A 251 -4.81 -15.19 -5.71
N ALA A 252 -4.57 -14.66 -6.89
CA ALA A 252 -3.28 -14.11 -7.33
C ALA A 252 -3.05 -12.67 -6.83
N ALA A 253 -1.81 -12.22 -6.90
CA ALA A 253 -1.37 -10.85 -6.65
C ALA A 253 -1.78 -10.30 -5.26
N THR A 254 -1.74 -11.15 -4.23
CA THR A 254 -2.11 -10.80 -2.84
C THR A 254 -0.90 -10.48 -1.95
N GLY A 255 0.30 -10.35 -2.49
CA GLY A 255 1.51 -10.08 -1.71
C GLY A 255 1.61 -8.66 -1.16
N ALA A 256 0.87 -7.70 -1.72
CA ALA A 256 0.85 -6.31 -1.26
C ALA A 256 -0.56 -5.87 -0.85
N TYR A 257 -0.64 -5.12 0.27
CA TYR A 257 -1.89 -4.50 0.77
C TYR A 257 -3.03 -5.50 1.05
N THR A 258 -2.72 -6.78 1.25
CA THR A 258 -3.67 -7.82 1.62
C THR A 258 -3.48 -8.17 3.09
N TYR A 259 -2.38 -8.83 3.45
CA TYR A 259 -2.12 -9.19 4.85
C TYR A 259 -2.05 -7.97 5.80
N PRO A 260 -1.42 -6.82 5.45
CA PRO A 260 -1.42 -5.64 6.32
C PRO A 260 -2.81 -5.01 6.54
N LEU A 261 -3.75 -5.21 5.60
CA LEU A 261 -5.15 -4.78 5.73
C LEU A 261 -6.04 -5.84 6.38
N ALA A 262 -5.53 -7.05 6.59
CA ALA A 262 -6.30 -8.11 7.22
C ALA A 262 -6.68 -7.74 8.65
N SER A 263 -7.87 -8.19 9.06
CA SER A 263 -8.46 -7.85 10.37
C SER A 263 -9.01 -9.09 11.05
N ALA A 264 -9.32 -8.96 12.33
CA ALA A 264 -10.04 -9.98 13.10
C ALA A 264 -11.56 -9.79 13.03
N TYR A 265 -12.10 -9.30 11.90
CA TYR A 265 -13.53 -9.09 11.72
C TYR A 265 -14.32 -10.39 11.98
N ASN A 266 -15.41 -10.30 12.74
CA ASN A 266 -16.18 -11.43 13.26
C ASN A 266 -15.34 -12.45 14.05
N ARG A 267 -14.20 -12.02 14.62
CA ARG A 267 -13.24 -12.84 15.39
C ARG A 267 -12.67 -14.02 14.59
N PHE A 268 -12.49 -13.83 13.29
CA PHE A 268 -11.68 -14.73 12.50
C PHE A 268 -10.21 -14.28 12.55
N GLY A 269 -9.32 -15.19 12.94
CA GLY A 269 -7.88 -14.92 12.99
C GLY A 269 -7.28 -14.73 11.61
N ARG A 270 -6.28 -13.84 11.51
CA ARG A 270 -5.55 -13.60 10.26
C ARG A 270 -4.84 -14.88 9.78
N PRO A 271 -4.72 -15.09 8.46
CA PRO A 271 -4.11 -16.28 7.90
C PRO A 271 -2.61 -16.36 8.21
N ALA A 272 -2.03 -17.55 8.08
CA ALA A 272 -0.59 -17.72 8.13
C ALA A 272 0.07 -17.11 6.88
N VAL A 273 1.35 -16.69 7.01
CA VAL A 273 2.20 -16.32 5.89
C VAL A 273 3.34 -17.33 5.77
N VAL A 274 3.47 -17.93 4.59
CA VAL A 274 4.48 -18.95 4.29
C VAL A 274 5.32 -18.47 3.12
N GLY A 275 6.63 -18.39 3.34
CA GLY A 275 7.59 -18.18 2.25
C GLY A 275 7.88 -19.49 1.55
N VAL A 276 7.83 -19.49 0.20
CA VAL A 276 8.18 -20.66 -0.62
C VAL A 276 9.32 -20.28 -1.55
N ARG A 277 10.39 -21.07 -1.51
CA ARG A 277 11.54 -20.89 -2.39
C ARG A 277 12.15 -22.24 -2.75
N ASP A 278 12.36 -22.49 -4.03
CA ASP A 278 13.02 -23.69 -4.56
C ASP A 278 12.40 -25.01 -4.06
N GLY A 279 11.08 -25.00 -3.82
CA GLY A 279 10.33 -26.16 -3.31
C GLY A 279 10.28 -26.24 -1.78
N ASP A 280 11.06 -25.46 -1.06
CA ASP A 280 11.03 -25.39 0.40
C ASP A 280 9.99 -24.37 0.89
N ALA A 281 9.31 -24.71 2.00
CA ALA A 281 8.33 -23.86 2.63
C ALA A 281 8.77 -23.46 4.05
N THR A 282 8.74 -22.16 4.35
CA THR A 282 9.10 -21.63 5.66
C THR A 282 7.94 -20.79 6.22
N LEU A 283 7.51 -21.10 7.43
CA LEU A 283 6.49 -20.30 8.13
C LEU A 283 7.10 -18.97 8.59
N TRP A 284 6.63 -17.86 8.00
CA TRP A 284 7.06 -16.51 8.40
C TRP A 284 6.15 -15.91 9.47
N VAL A 285 4.83 -16.11 9.32
CA VAL A 285 3.84 -15.67 10.31
C VAL A 285 2.88 -16.81 10.55
N ARG A 286 2.73 -17.22 11.81
CA ARG A 286 1.74 -18.24 12.16
C ARG A 286 0.32 -17.69 12.02
N ARG A 287 -0.65 -18.56 11.82
CA ARG A 287 -2.07 -18.19 11.87
C ARG A 287 -2.41 -17.69 13.28
N GLU A 288 -3.20 -16.63 13.36
CA GLU A 288 -3.77 -16.19 14.62
C GLU A 288 -4.78 -17.22 15.14
N ASP A 289 -4.76 -17.44 16.44
CA ASP A 289 -5.74 -18.22 17.19
C ASP A 289 -6.62 -17.31 18.10
N VAL A 290 -7.51 -17.90 18.84
CA VAL A 290 -8.42 -17.15 19.72
C VAL A 290 -7.66 -16.42 20.83
N ASP A 291 -6.60 -17.03 21.37
CA ASP A 291 -5.80 -16.43 22.43
C ASP A 291 -5.08 -15.16 21.96
N ASP A 292 -4.65 -15.11 20.69
CA ASP A 292 -4.06 -13.90 20.11
C ASP A 292 -5.07 -12.74 20.05
N MET A 293 -6.31 -13.05 19.71
CA MET A 293 -7.38 -12.05 19.62
C MET A 293 -7.81 -11.55 21.01
N ASP A 294 -7.77 -12.43 22.01
CA ASP A 294 -8.16 -12.12 23.38
C ASP A 294 -7.05 -11.43 24.20
N ARG A 295 -5.81 -11.45 23.70
CA ARG A 295 -4.64 -10.93 24.41
C ARG A 295 -4.77 -9.49 24.90
N LEU A 296 -5.57 -8.67 24.21
CA LEU A 296 -5.80 -7.26 24.58
C LEU A 296 -7.03 -7.08 25.48
N ASP A 297 -7.81 -8.14 25.69
CA ASP A 297 -9.02 -8.09 26.51
C ASP A 297 -8.66 -8.18 27.99
N VAL A 298 -8.71 -7.06 28.69
CA VAL A 298 -8.35 -6.97 30.12
C VAL A 298 -9.44 -7.51 31.06
N ILE A 299 -10.64 -7.79 30.55
CA ILE A 299 -11.79 -8.26 31.33
C ILE A 299 -11.86 -9.79 31.39
N LEU A 300 -11.23 -10.50 30.42
CA LEU A 300 -11.20 -11.95 30.42
C LEU A 300 -10.34 -12.46 31.60
N GLY A 301 -10.96 -13.09 32.54
CA GLY A 301 -10.32 -13.60 33.80
C GLY A 301 -10.62 -12.80 35.05
N THR A 302 -11.33 -11.67 34.97
CA THR A 302 -11.89 -11.01 36.15
C THR A 302 -13.37 -11.33 36.29
N PRO A 303 -13.86 -11.68 37.51
CA PRO A 303 -15.29 -11.82 37.73
C PRO A 303 -16.01 -10.52 37.34
N TRP A 304 -17.12 -10.65 36.60
CA TRP A 304 -17.95 -9.52 36.21
C TRP A 304 -18.32 -8.68 37.43
N GLY A 305 -17.88 -7.42 37.48
CA GLY A 305 -18.10 -6.51 38.60
C GLY A 305 -16.95 -6.39 39.62
N ALA A 306 -15.83 -7.09 39.44
CA ALA A 306 -14.70 -7.06 40.37
C ALA A 306 -13.59 -6.05 40.00
N GLY A 307 -13.70 -5.33 38.88
CA GLY A 307 -12.65 -4.41 38.43
C GLY A 307 -13.19 -2.99 38.26
N ALA A 308 -12.66 -2.06 39.03
CA ALA A 308 -12.64 -0.67 38.59
C ALA A 308 -11.87 -0.60 37.29
N LEU A 309 -12.37 0.14 36.27
CA LEU A 309 -11.61 0.46 35.08
C LEU A 309 -10.25 1.01 35.55
N PRO A 310 -9.13 0.58 34.95
CA PRO A 310 -7.84 1.19 35.26
C PRO A 310 -7.98 2.69 35.03
N THR A 311 -7.81 3.47 36.09
CA THR A 311 -7.75 4.92 36.00
C THR A 311 -6.58 5.26 35.09
N ALA A 312 -6.79 6.19 34.18
CA ALA A 312 -5.76 6.69 33.27
C ALA A 312 -4.72 7.52 34.04
N GLU A 313 -4.21 6.98 35.14
CA GLU A 313 -3.08 7.54 35.86
C GLU A 313 -1.86 6.68 35.64
N GLY A 314 -0.96 7.20 34.89
CA GLY A 314 0.41 6.71 34.92
C GLY A 314 1.08 6.52 33.58
N GLY A 315 1.82 7.52 33.20
CA GLY A 315 3.03 7.26 32.52
C GLY A 315 3.26 7.91 31.18
N ALA A 316 3.41 9.21 31.20
CA ALA A 316 4.48 9.78 30.41
C ALA A 316 5.77 9.01 30.75
N ARG A 317 6.21 8.12 29.88
CA ARG A 317 7.60 7.70 29.81
C ARG A 317 8.12 8.16 28.48
N THR A 318 8.97 9.10 28.61
CA THR A 318 9.97 9.77 27.79
C THR A 318 10.38 9.04 26.52
#